data_ea6ddbb78d0bbe4bea0c3aefa2fabdde
#
_entry.id   ea6ddbb78d0bbe4bea0c3aefa2fabdde
#
_cell.length_a   1.000
_cell.length_b   1.000
_cell.length_c   1.000
_cell.angle_alpha   90.00
_cell.angle_beta   90.00
_cell.angle_gamma   90.00
#
_symmetry.space_group_name_H-M   'P 1'
#
loop_
_entity.id
_entity.type
_entity.pdbx_description
1 polymer ?
#
loop_
_entity_poly.entity_id
_entity_poly.type
_entity_poly.pdbx_seq_one_letter_code
_entity_poly.pdbx_strand_id
1 'polypeptide(L)'
;MEDKKYYCTRPFEWFAVLDNGDVSPCCPPWIDGYRIGNLYEQSVDEVWNGEKAQDFRRSILDGSFEYCNSLSCPFLQSKTDSVLTLHQIEGINPLVHDDIKNKKTKLEHGPRVISCEYDRSCNLACPSCRRDLIMVFGEKRNKILELQDKIISEALPSARHLTVTGSGDAFASPIFRKLLQRLSKENAPNLSDILILTNGLLIKKYWETLSEFSRENINSISISIDAATEETYIINRKGGKWNQLLENLEFVQKLKQSDQVDGFAMSMVVQENNFMEIKDFVLLAEKYGAGLVQLQIIEPDFIRDLGFSDYFTEWEKKAIQEKTHPLHQKFLELLKDPFFDKYINKFSDEMRLSKEKREEEVLCMNIGPLYDLREGRDISQRDEVLKEANIIHKNSHKKDVFFDGNVYYVNNDDIISIDYTDFVVLDTKVVVFWNGSSWEECKNKEKLRLIGMTDEQT
;
A
#
# COMPACT_ATOMS: atom_id res chain seq x y z
N MET A 1 34.29 -16.57 -10.25
CA MET A 1 32.92 -16.54 -9.72
C MET A 1 32.13 -15.73 -10.73
N GLU A 2 31.20 -16.33 -11.45
CA GLU A 2 30.30 -15.57 -12.32
C GLU A 2 29.56 -14.56 -11.44
N ASP A 3 29.61 -13.28 -11.81
CA ASP A 3 28.82 -12.24 -11.13
C ASP A 3 27.35 -12.65 -11.21
N LYS A 4 26.77 -13.02 -10.08
CA LYS A 4 25.36 -13.41 -10.01
C LYS A 4 24.50 -12.20 -10.37
N LYS A 5 23.95 -12.20 -11.58
CA LYS A 5 23.02 -11.16 -12.01
C LYS A 5 21.64 -11.41 -11.37
N TYR A 6 21.08 -10.38 -10.73
CA TYR A 6 19.76 -10.40 -10.13
C TYR A 6 18.75 -9.63 -11.00
N TYR A 7 17.50 -10.05 -10.93
CA TYR A 7 16.38 -9.44 -11.62
C TYR A 7 15.21 -9.29 -10.66
N CYS A 8 14.39 -8.25 -10.86
CA CYS A 8 13.14 -8.10 -10.11
C CYS A 8 11.97 -8.60 -10.95
N THR A 9 11.13 -9.48 -10.39
CA THR A 9 9.96 -10.03 -11.11
C THR A 9 8.77 -9.08 -11.14
N ARG A 10 8.68 -8.12 -10.18
CA ARG A 10 7.50 -7.25 -10.02
C ARG A 10 7.07 -6.50 -11.29
N PRO A 11 7.95 -5.84 -12.06
CA PRO A 11 7.53 -5.13 -13.26
C PRO A 11 6.98 -6.02 -14.38
N PHE A 12 7.14 -7.34 -14.25
CA PHE A 12 6.65 -8.34 -15.20
C PHE A 12 5.32 -8.98 -14.75
N GLU A 13 4.80 -8.66 -13.57
CA GLU A 13 3.57 -9.26 -13.07
C GLU A 13 2.71 -8.35 -12.20
N TRP A 14 3.27 -7.29 -11.56
CA TRP A 14 2.60 -6.44 -10.59
C TRP A 14 1.91 -5.24 -11.22
N PHE A 15 0.67 -4.96 -10.78
CA PHE A 15 -0.17 -3.88 -11.28
C PHE A 15 -1.00 -3.32 -10.12
N ALA A 16 -0.51 -2.25 -9.47
CA ALA A 16 -1.23 -1.59 -8.41
C ALA A 16 -2.01 -0.39 -8.95
N VAL A 17 -3.31 -0.36 -8.73
CA VAL A 17 -4.19 0.72 -9.17
C VAL A 17 -4.52 1.61 -7.98
N LEU A 18 -4.15 2.90 -8.08
CA LEU A 18 -4.27 3.87 -7.01
C LEU A 18 -5.58 4.67 -7.10
N ASP A 19 -5.89 5.46 -6.06
CA ASP A 19 -7.17 6.19 -5.89
C ASP A 19 -7.42 7.30 -6.92
N ASN A 20 -6.38 7.75 -7.63
CA ASN A 20 -6.46 8.70 -8.75
C ASN A 20 -6.43 8.00 -10.12
N GLY A 21 -6.51 6.68 -10.18
CA GLY A 21 -6.42 5.87 -11.40
C GLY A 21 -5.01 5.60 -11.92
N ASP A 22 -3.99 6.18 -11.29
CA ASP A 22 -2.60 5.90 -11.63
C ASP A 22 -2.25 4.44 -11.38
N VAL A 23 -1.33 3.92 -12.18
CA VAL A 23 -0.83 2.56 -12.05
C VAL A 23 0.63 2.54 -11.67
N SER A 24 0.93 1.80 -10.61
CA SER A 24 2.29 1.56 -10.13
C SER A 24 2.72 0.12 -10.45
N PRO A 25 3.91 -0.09 -11.03
CA PRO A 25 4.46 -1.42 -11.32
C PRO A 25 5.12 -2.07 -10.11
N CYS A 26 5.11 -1.40 -8.96
CA CYS A 26 5.70 -1.84 -7.70
C CYS A 26 5.09 -1.05 -6.54
N CYS A 27 5.53 -1.32 -5.30
CA CYS A 27 5.18 -0.52 -4.14
C CYS A 27 5.69 0.93 -4.31
N PRO A 28 4.83 1.95 -4.25
CA PRO A 28 5.20 3.32 -4.57
C PRO A 28 6.44 3.87 -3.83
N PRO A 29 6.63 3.65 -2.51
CA PRO A 29 7.82 4.10 -1.79
C PRO A 29 9.14 3.48 -2.27
N TRP A 30 9.09 2.35 -2.97
CA TRP A 30 10.30 1.65 -3.43
C TRP A 30 10.76 2.07 -4.83
N ILE A 31 9.98 2.90 -5.50
CA ILE A 31 10.22 3.36 -6.87
C ILE A 31 10.01 4.87 -7.01
N ASP A 32 10.21 5.60 -5.91
CA ASP A 32 10.13 7.07 -5.85
C ASP A 32 8.88 7.63 -6.57
N GLY A 33 7.76 6.93 -6.40
CA GLY A 33 6.49 7.34 -6.99
C GLY A 33 6.34 7.14 -8.50
N TYR A 34 7.23 6.42 -9.17
CA TYR A 34 7.12 6.16 -10.61
C TYR A 34 5.78 5.55 -11.00
N ARG A 35 5.14 6.07 -12.04
CA ARG A 35 3.83 5.64 -12.55
C ARG A 35 3.93 5.27 -14.02
N ILE A 36 3.31 4.15 -14.40
CA ILE A 36 3.38 3.63 -15.78
C ILE A 36 2.22 4.09 -16.67
N GLY A 37 1.17 4.66 -16.09
CA GLY A 37 0.02 5.22 -16.81
C GLY A 37 -1.17 5.44 -15.89
N ASN A 38 -2.33 5.82 -16.47
CA ASN A 38 -3.56 6.10 -15.74
C ASN A 38 -4.76 5.41 -16.40
N LEU A 39 -5.52 4.63 -15.65
CA LEU A 39 -6.65 3.86 -16.16
C LEU A 39 -7.93 4.68 -16.43
N TYR A 40 -8.01 5.92 -15.99
CA TYR A 40 -9.09 6.82 -16.42
C TYR A 40 -8.90 7.26 -17.88
N GLU A 41 -7.66 7.26 -18.38
CA GLU A 41 -7.29 7.75 -19.70
C GLU A 41 -6.95 6.62 -20.70
N GLN A 42 -6.47 5.48 -20.20
CA GLN A 42 -5.88 4.39 -20.98
C GLN A 42 -6.54 3.05 -20.66
N SER A 43 -6.48 2.11 -21.58
CA SER A 43 -6.81 0.70 -21.34
C SER A 43 -5.70 0.01 -20.51
N VAL A 44 -6.01 -1.15 -19.96
CA VAL A 44 -5.02 -1.92 -19.18
C VAL A 44 -3.82 -2.31 -20.06
N ASP A 45 -4.02 -2.71 -21.31
CA ASP A 45 -2.92 -3.06 -22.22
C ASP A 45 -2.05 -1.85 -22.60
N GLU A 46 -2.64 -0.69 -22.86
CA GLU A 46 -1.90 0.55 -23.12
C GLU A 46 -1.03 0.98 -21.95
N VAL A 47 -1.49 0.78 -20.70
CA VAL A 47 -0.69 1.04 -19.50
C VAL A 47 0.36 -0.06 -19.30
N TRP A 48 -0.05 -1.34 -19.39
CA TRP A 48 0.81 -2.48 -19.12
C TRP A 48 1.97 -2.61 -20.11
N ASN A 49 1.72 -2.29 -21.38
CA ASN A 49 2.68 -2.36 -22.46
C ASN A 49 3.12 -0.98 -22.99
N GLY A 50 2.76 0.10 -22.30
CA GLY A 50 3.17 1.47 -22.62
C GLY A 50 4.68 1.69 -22.46
N GLU A 51 5.17 2.79 -23.00
CA GLU A 51 6.61 3.12 -23.03
C GLU A 51 7.21 3.13 -21.63
N LYS A 52 6.56 3.79 -20.65
CA LYS A 52 7.02 3.83 -19.27
C LYS A 52 7.13 2.46 -18.60
N ALA A 53 6.18 1.55 -18.86
CA ALA A 53 6.26 0.18 -18.35
C ALA A 53 7.42 -0.59 -18.98
N GLN A 54 7.64 -0.38 -20.28
CA GLN A 54 8.76 -0.99 -20.98
C GLN A 54 10.12 -0.42 -20.53
N ASP A 55 10.21 0.89 -20.25
CA ASP A 55 11.41 1.54 -19.69
C ASP A 55 11.76 0.96 -18.33
N PHE A 56 10.75 0.79 -17.47
CA PHE A 56 10.96 0.16 -16.16
C PHE A 56 11.52 -1.27 -16.32
N ARG A 57 10.93 -2.08 -17.20
CA ARG A 57 11.43 -3.44 -17.48
C ARG A 57 12.85 -3.43 -18.08
N ARG A 58 13.18 -2.47 -18.95
CA ARG A 58 14.54 -2.32 -19.50
C ARG A 58 15.57 -2.11 -18.38
N SER A 59 15.27 -1.25 -17.39
CA SER A 59 16.17 -1.00 -16.27
C SER A 59 16.42 -2.23 -15.41
N ILE A 60 15.46 -3.16 -15.33
CA ILE A 60 15.67 -4.45 -14.66
C ILE A 60 16.51 -5.39 -15.54
N LEU A 61 16.25 -5.42 -16.84
CA LEU A 61 16.93 -6.31 -17.77
C LEU A 61 18.40 -5.94 -17.99
N ASP A 62 18.76 -4.66 -17.97
CA ASP A 62 20.15 -4.21 -18.06
C ASP A 62 20.87 -4.25 -16.71
N GLY A 63 20.11 -4.27 -15.59
CA GLY A 63 20.62 -4.33 -14.22
C GLY A 63 20.90 -2.96 -13.60
N SER A 64 20.48 -1.86 -14.24
CA SER A 64 20.62 -0.51 -13.69
C SER A 64 19.70 -0.26 -12.50
N PHE A 65 18.49 -0.86 -12.49
CA PHE A 65 17.45 -0.58 -11.51
C PHE A 65 17.14 0.91 -11.38
N GLU A 66 17.24 1.65 -12.48
CA GLU A 66 17.19 3.12 -12.55
C GLU A 66 16.01 3.74 -11.79
N TYR A 67 14.85 3.07 -11.84
CA TYR A 67 13.63 3.55 -11.17
C TYR A 67 13.41 2.97 -9.78
N CYS A 68 14.39 2.24 -9.25
CA CYS A 68 14.28 1.58 -7.95
C CYS A 68 15.08 2.34 -6.88
N ASN A 69 14.42 2.64 -5.76
CA ASN A 69 15.11 3.16 -4.60
C ASN A 69 15.78 2.01 -3.83
N SER A 70 17.10 1.87 -4.00
CA SER A 70 17.88 0.80 -3.38
C SER A 70 17.91 0.87 -1.85
N LEU A 71 17.63 2.04 -1.27
CA LEU A 71 17.67 2.27 0.17
C LEU A 71 16.31 2.01 0.83
N SER A 72 15.21 2.14 0.08
CA SER A 72 13.86 1.86 0.61
C SER A 72 13.33 0.48 0.23
N CYS A 73 13.83 -0.16 -0.85
CA CYS A 73 13.37 -1.47 -1.28
C CYS A 73 14.03 -2.61 -0.48
N PRO A 74 13.33 -3.29 0.43
CA PRO A 74 13.92 -4.37 1.24
C PRO A 74 14.36 -5.56 0.41
N PHE A 75 13.69 -5.86 -0.70
CA PHE A 75 14.02 -6.99 -1.56
C PHE A 75 15.26 -6.75 -2.40
N LEU A 76 15.48 -5.50 -2.83
CA LEU A 76 16.71 -5.14 -3.54
C LEU A 76 17.92 -5.18 -2.59
N GLN A 77 17.74 -4.83 -1.31
CA GLN A 77 18.77 -4.93 -0.29
C GLN A 77 19.11 -6.37 0.06
N SER A 78 18.11 -7.18 0.34
CA SER A 78 18.29 -8.57 0.82
C SER A 78 18.51 -9.60 -0.29
N LYS A 79 18.21 -9.26 -1.55
CA LYS A 79 18.20 -10.19 -2.69
C LYS A 79 17.27 -11.39 -2.43
N THR A 80 16.05 -11.10 -1.99
CA THR A 80 15.01 -12.08 -1.66
C THR A 80 13.68 -11.75 -2.34
N ASP A 81 12.68 -12.60 -2.15
CA ASP A 81 11.31 -12.49 -2.64
C ASP A 81 11.24 -12.26 -4.15
N SER A 82 11.07 -11.03 -4.59
CA SER A 82 10.96 -10.67 -6.01
C SER A 82 12.30 -10.32 -6.69
N VAL A 83 13.41 -10.20 -5.93
CA VAL A 83 14.74 -9.90 -6.49
C VAL A 83 15.63 -11.15 -6.42
N LEU A 84 15.68 -11.87 -7.52
CA LEU A 84 16.20 -13.24 -7.62
C LEU A 84 17.15 -13.40 -8.81
N THR A 85 17.96 -14.45 -8.77
CA THR A 85 18.71 -14.89 -9.96
C THR A 85 17.79 -15.53 -10.98
N LEU A 86 18.18 -15.54 -12.25
CA LEU A 86 17.36 -16.14 -13.31
C LEU A 86 17.01 -17.61 -13.03
N HIS A 87 17.94 -18.39 -12.48
CA HIS A 87 17.70 -19.79 -12.10
C HIS A 87 16.64 -19.93 -10.99
N GLN A 88 16.65 -19.04 -9.99
CA GLN A 88 15.62 -19.05 -8.94
C GLN A 88 14.23 -18.69 -9.51
N ILE A 89 14.18 -17.73 -10.45
CA ILE A 89 12.94 -17.33 -11.12
C ILE A 89 12.37 -18.51 -11.93
N GLU A 90 13.21 -19.29 -12.63
CA GLU A 90 12.79 -20.47 -13.40
C GLU A 90 11.96 -21.45 -12.55
N GLY A 91 12.40 -21.72 -11.33
CA GLY A 91 11.73 -22.65 -10.44
C GLY A 91 10.40 -22.13 -9.83
N ILE A 92 10.22 -20.80 -9.78
CA ILE A 92 9.09 -20.17 -9.10
C ILE A 92 8.05 -19.63 -10.12
N ASN A 93 8.53 -19.00 -11.19
CA ASN A 93 7.69 -18.32 -12.17
C ASN A 93 8.25 -18.49 -13.59
N PRO A 94 8.00 -19.65 -14.24
CA PRO A 94 8.54 -19.94 -15.59
C PRO A 94 8.16 -18.90 -16.64
N LEU A 95 6.99 -18.27 -16.54
CA LEU A 95 6.54 -17.25 -17.49
C LEU A 95 7.44 -15.99 -17.41
N VAL A 96 7.65 -15.47 -16.20
CA VAL A 96 8.52 -14.30 -15.98
C VAL A 96 9.99 -14.66 -16.28
N HIS A 97 10.41 -15.91 -15.99
CA HIS A 97 11.73 -16.39 -16.40
C HIS A 97 11.93 -16.25 -17.91
N ASP A 98 10.96 -16.71 -18.73
CA ASP A 98 11.04 -16.65 -20.18
C ASP A 98 11.05 -15.22 -20.70
N ASP A 99 10.28 -14.33 -20.12
CA ASP A 99 10.27 -12.91 -20.47
C ASP A 99 11.62 -12.24 -20.19
N ILE A 100 12.21 -12.50 -19.01
CA ILE A 100 13.53 -11.96 -18.65
C ILE A 100 14.62 -12.56 -19.51
N LYS A 101 14.63 -13.88 -19.71
CA LYS A 101 15.61 -14.61 -20.52
C LYS A 101 15.61 -14.11 -21.97
N ASN A 102 14.43 -13.84 -22.52
CA ASN A 102 14.26 -13.34 -23.89
C ASN A 102 14.28 -11.81 -23.97
N LYS A 103 14.59 -11.11 -22.87
CA LYS A 103 14.67 -9.64 -22.76
C LYS A 103 13.41 -8.92 -23.27
N LYS A 104 12.24 -9.49 -23.02
CA LYS A 104 10.97 -8.90 -23.43
C LYS A 104 10.65 -7.69 -22.55
N THR A 105 10.40 -6.54 -23.16
CA THR A 105 9.86 -5.35 -22.49
C THR A 105 8.37 -5.19 -22.74
N LYS A 106 7.90 -5.59 -23.92
CA LYS A 106 6.48 -5.74 -24.25
C LYS A 106 6.07 -7.18 -23.98
N LEU A 107 5.05 -7.37 -23.15
CA LEU A 107 4.62 -8.70 -22.70
C LEU A 107 3.38 -9.15 -23.46
N GLU A 108 3.30 -10.45 -23.77
CA GLU A 108 2.15 -11.08 -24.45
C GLU A 108 1.03 -11.43 -23.49
N HIS A 109 1.28 -11.38 -22.19
CA HIS A 109 0.31 -11.61 -21.11
C HIS A 109 -0.01 -10.32 -20.37
N GLY A 110 -1.20 -10.26 -19.78
CA GLY A 110 -1.58 -9.18 -18.87
C GLY A 110 -0.95 -9.32 -17.47
N PRO A 111 -1.23 -8.35 -16.57
CA PRO A 111 -0.73 -8.37 -15.20
C PRO A 111 -1.30 -9.56 -14.42
N ARG A 112 -0.45 -10.19 -13.60
CA ARG A 112 -0.81 -11.40 -12.84
C ARG A 112 -1.07 -11.15 -11.37
N VAL A 113 -0.53 -10.05 -10.83
CA VAL A 113 -0.69 -9.61 -9.45
C VAL A 113 -1.36 -8.24 -9.47
N ILE A 114 -2.61 -8.17 -9.09
CA ILE A 114 -3.40 -6.93 -9.06
C ILE A 114 -3.50 -6.45 -7.62
N SER A 115 -3.11 -5.19 -7.36
CA SER A 115 -3.33 -4.53 -6.08
C SER A 115 -4.40 -3.44 -6.25
N CYS A 116 -5.52 -3.59 -5.53
CA CYS A 116 -6.66 -2.69 -5.61
C CYS A 116 -6.58 -1.63 -4.51
N GLU A 117 -5.98 -0.47 -4.82
CA GLU A 117 -5.79 0.64 -3.87
C GLU A 117 -6.61 1.88 -4.26
N TYR A 118 -7.60 1.72 -5.16
CA TYR A 118 -8.31 2.81 -5.82
C TYR A 118 -9.50 3.38 -5.04
N ASP A 119 -9.85 2.84 -3.86
CA ASP A 119 -10.88 3.42 -2.99
C ASP A 119 -10.39 3.56 -1.55
N ARG A 120 -10.41 4.80 -1.06
CA ARG A 120 -9.96 5.14 0.29
C ARG A 120 -11.07 5.07 1.35
N SER A 121 -12.27 4.60 0.99
CA SER A 121 -13.39 4.46 1.94
C SER A 121 -13.03 3.54 3.10
N CYS A 122 -13.21 4.03 4.32
CA CYS A 122 -12.94 3.33 5.55
C CYS A 122 -13.89 3.78 6.66
N ASN A 123 -14.26 2.88 7.57
CA ASN A 123 -15.10 3.18 8.73
C ASN A 123 -14.32 3.68 9.95
N LEU A 124 -13.01 3.89 9.83
CA LEU A 124 -12.13 4.42 10.87
C LEU A 124 -11.42 5.69 10.42
N ALA A 125 -11.05 6.53 11.39
CA ALA A 125 -10.22 7.71 11.22
C ALA A 125 -8.94 7.59 12.07
N CYS A 126 -8.12 6.57 11.78
CA CYS A 126 -6.88 6.29 12.49
C CYS A 126 -5.91 7.47 12.35
N PRO A 127 -5.38 8.04 13.46
CA PRO A 127 -4.54 9.24 13.41
C PRO A 127 -3.27 9.07 12.58
N SER A 128 -2.72 7.85 12.52
CA SER A 128 -1.56 7.50 11.68
C SER A 128 -1.87 7.36 10.19
N CYS A 129 -3.15 7.45 9.78
CA CYS A 129 -3.55 7.21 8.39
C CYS A 129 -4.34 8.40 7.80
N ARG A 130 -5.26 9.00 8.58
CA ARG A 130 -6.19 10.03 8.08
C ARG A 130 -6.77 10.86 9.23
N ARG A 131 -7.17 12.10 8.95
CA ARG A 131 -7.84 12.98 9.93
C ARG A 131 -9.29 12.61 10.12
N ASP A 132 -9.99 12.33 9.01
CA ASP A 132 -11.44 12.19 8.96
C ASP A 132 -11.86 10.85 8.37
N LEU A 133 -13.12 10.48 8.62
CA LEU A 133 -13.75 9.36 7.93
C LEU A 133 -13.87 9.65 6.44
N ILE A 134 -13.38 8.74 5.62
CA ILE A 134 -13.45 8.85 4.17
C ILE A 134 -14.49 7.85 3.67
N MET A 135 -15.53 8.36 3.02
CA MET A 135 -16.51 7.55 2.30
C MET A 135 -16.77 8.20 0.95
N VAL A 136 -16.68 7.45 -0.11
CA VAL A 136 -16.85 7.96 -1.47
C VAL A 136 -18.30 7.86 -1.89
N PHE A 137 -18.86 8.99 -2.36
CA PHE A 137 -20.26 9.12 -2.78
C PHE A 137 -20.38 9.79 -4.16
N GLY A 138 -21.60 9.82 -4.69
CA GLY A 138 -21.99 10.62 -5.87
C GLY A 138 -21.17 10.28 -7.11
N GLU A 139 -20.75 11.29 -7.82
CA GLU A 139 -20.03 11.17 -9.10
C GLU A 139 -18.65 10.50 -8.95
N LYS A 140 -17.91 10.84 -7.88
CA LYS A 140 -16.62 10.18 -7.60
C LYS A 140 -16.80 8.66 -7.44
N ARG A 141 -17.86 8.23 -6.76
CA ARG A 141 -18.17 6.79 -6.65
C ARG A 141 -18.42 6.16 -8.02
N ASN A 142 -19.15 6.84 -8.90
CA ASN A 142 -19.45 6.31 -10.23
C ASN A 142 -18.17 6.17 -11.06
N LYS A 143 -17.29 7.17 -11.06
CA LYS A 143 -15.98 7.11 -11.73
C LYS A 143 -15.13 5.92 -11.24
N ILE A 144 -15.10 5.68 -9.92
CA ILE A 144 -14.36 4.55 -9.37
C ILE A 144 -15.03 3.22 -9.74
N LEU A 145 -16.36 3.16 -9.84
CA LEU A 145 -17.03 1.95 -10.32
C LEU A 145 -16.75 1.66 -11.80
N GLU A 146 -16.66 2.70 -12.65
CA GLU A 146 -16.21 2.55 -14.05
C GLU A 146 -14.78 2.06 -14.14
N LEU A 147 -13.87 2.59 -13.31
CA LEU A 147 -12.50 2.08 -13.15
C LEU A 147 -12.49 0.61 -12.74
N GLN A 148 -13.32 0.25 -11.74
CA GLN A 148 -13.45 -1.13 -11.29
C GLN A 148 -13.97 -2.05 -12.40
N ASP A 149 -14.94 -1.60 -13.20
CA ASP A 149 -15.46 -2.36 -14.34
C ASP A 149 -14.36 -2.62 -15.38
N LYS A 150 -13.51 -1.63 -15.66
CA LYS A 150 -12.33 -1.79 -16.51
C LYS A 150 -11.33 -2.80 -15.94
N ILE A 151 -11.03 -2.75 -14.64
CA ILE A 151 -10.16 -3.73 -13.98
C ILE A 151 -10.74 -5.15 -14.12
N ILE A 152 -12.05 -5.31 -13.88
CA ILE A 152 -12.73 -6.61 -13.99
C ILE A 152 -12.66 -7.16 -15.42
N SER A 153 -12.88 -6.31 -16.43
CA SER A 153 -12.94 -6.77 -17.82
C SER A 153 -11.57 -6.93 -18.49
N GLU A 154 -10.57 -6.13 -18.10
CA GLU A 154 -9.31 -6.06 -18.83
C GLU A 154 -8.10 -6.61 -18.04
N ALA A 155 -8.08 -6.49 -16.69
CA ALA A 155 -6.95 -6.92 -15.87
C ALA A 155 -7.18 -8.30 -15.21
N LEU A 156 -8.35 -8.54 -14.63
CA LEU A 156 -8.63 -9.77 -13.90
C LEU A 156 -8.58 -11.05 -14.75
N PRO A 157 -8.85 -11.05 -16.06
CA PRO A 157 -8.70 -12.28 -16.86
C PRO A 157 -7.30 -12.90 -16.84
N SER A 158 -6.25 -12.10 -16.62
CA SER A 158 -4.87 -12.59 -16.51
C SER A 158 -4.40 -12.76 -15.06
N ALA A 159 -5.12 -12.21 -14.09
CA ALA A 159 -4.73 -12.19 -12.69
C ALA A 159 -4.72 -13.59 -12.06
N ARG A 160 -3.69 -13.86 -11.26
CA ARG A 160 -3.60 -15.03 -10.38
C ARG A 160 -3.73 -14.65 -8.91
N HIS A 161 -3.25 -13.46 -8.58
CA HIS A 161 -3.30 -12.91 -7.23
C HIS A 161 -4.01 -11.56 -7.25
N LEU A 162 -4.88 -11.34 -6.27
CA LEU A 162 -5.62 -10.10 -6.06
C LEU A 162 -5.44 -9.63 -4.62
N THR A 163 -4.91 -8.43 -4.42
CA THR A 163 -4.89 -7.76 -3.11
C THR A 163 -6.01 -6.73 -3.04
N VAL A 164 -6.84 -6.81 -2.02
CA VAL A 164 -7.88 -5.84 -1.65
C VAL A 164 -7.68 -5.50 -0.18
N THR A 165 -7.23 -4.38 0.19
CA THR A 165 -6.88 -3.05 -0.29
C THR A 165 -5.56 -2.60 0.35
N GLY A 166 -4.94 -1.50 -0.12
CA GLY A 166 -3.79 -0.83 0.50
C GLY A 166 -4.09 0.56 1.04
N SER A 167 -5.26 1.15 0.71
CA SER A 167 -5.54 2.56 1.00
C SER A 167 -6.83 2.81 1.79
N GLY A 168 -7.81 1.91 1.74
CA GLY A 168 -9.09 1.99 2.44
C GLY A 168 -9.30 0.80 3.38
N ASP A 169 -10.51 0.26 3.39
CA ASP A 169 -10.85 -0.99 4.08
C ASP A 169 -11.72 -1.86 3.20
N ALA A 170 -11.33 -3.11 3.01
CA ALA A 170 -11.98 -4.03 2.07
C ALA A 170 -13.48 -4.24 2.36
N PHE A 171 -13.87 -4.27 3.65
CA PHE A 171 -15.26 -4.50 4.06
C PHE A 171 -16.02 -3.21 4.36
N ALA A 172 -15.35 -2.10 4.69
CA ALA A 172 -16.01 -0.80 4.85
C ALA A 172 -16.37 -0.17 3.51
N SER A 173 -15.52 -0.34 2.48
CA SER A 173 -15.76 0.15 1.14
C SER A 173 -16.93 -0.57 0.46
N PRO A 174 -18.01 0.12 0.07
CA PRO A 174 -19.06 -0.47 -0.76
C PRO A 174 -18.54 -0.89 -2.15
N ILE A 175 -17.49 -0.25 -2.64
CA ILE A 175 -16.89 -0.50 -3.95
C ILE A 175 -16.12 -1.83 -3.90
N PHE A 176 -15.27 -2.05 -2.91
CA PHE A 176 -14.55 -3.31 -2.76
C PHE A 176 -15.48 -4.48 -2.41
N ARG A 177 -16.53 -4.26 -1.60
CA ARG A 177 -17.55 -5.30 -1.41
C ARG A 177 -18.21 -5.67 -2.72
N LYS A 178 -18.55 -4.67 -3.57
CA LYS A 178 -19.12 -4.95 -4.90
C LYS A 178 -18.15 -5.69 -5.81
N LEU A 179 -16.85 -5.40 -5.74
CA LEU A 179 -15.83 -6.18 -6.43
C LEU A 179 -15.90 -7.66 -6.01
N LEU A 180 -15.77 -7.92 -4.71
CA LEU A 180 -15.77 -9.28 -4.15
C LEU A 180 -17.10 -10.04 -4.37
N GLN A 181 -18.23 -9.34 -4.51
CA GLN A 181 -19.52 -9.92 -4.86
C GLN A 181 -19.62 -10.31 -6.34
N ARG A 182 -18.83 -9.69 -7.21
CA ARG A 182 -18.88 -9.86 -8.67
C ARG A 182 -17.82 -10.80 -9.23
N LEU A 183 -16.81 -11.14 -8.43
CA LEU A 183 -15.79 -12.09 -8.86
C LEU A 183 -16.42 -13.46 -9.16
N SER A 184 -16.02 -14.03 -10.27
CA SER A 184 -16.48 -15.33 -10.74
C SER A 184 -15.42 -16.00 -11.62
N LYS A 185 -15.60 -17.28 -11.91
CA LYS A 185 -14.72 -18.01 -12.83
C LYS A 185 -14.69 -17.43 -14.24
N GLU A 186 -15.78 -16.78 -14.67
CA GLU A 186 -15.90 -16.17 -16.01
C GLU A 186 -15.04 -14.92 -16.13
N ASN A 187 -15.01 -14.03 -15.10
CA ASN A 187 -14.29 -12.76 -15.19
C ASN A 187 -12.88 -12.81 -14.59
N ALA A 188 -12.56 -13.84 -13.80
CA ALA A 188 -11.25 -14.06 -13.20
C ALA A 188 -10.82 -15.53 -13.29
N PRO A 189 -10.70 -16.11 -14.53
CA PRO A 189 -10.52 -17.54 -14.74
C PRO A 189 -9.24 -18.12 -14.15
N ASN A 190 -8.22 -17.30 -13.96
CA ASN A 190 -6.91 -17.69 -13.45
C ASN A 190 -6.69 -17.32 -11.99
N LEU A 191 -7.62 -16.57 -11.38
CA LEU A 191 -7.51 -16.11 -9.99
C LEU A 191 -7.63 -17.31 -9.03
N SER A 192 -6.63 -17.44 -8.17
CA SER A 192 -6.53 -18.53 -7.19
C SER A 192 -6.07 -18.05 -5.82
N ASP A 193 -5.82 -16.77 -5.67
CA ASP A 193 -5.32 -16.20 -4.41
C ASP A 193 -5.82 -14.77 -4.22
N ILE A 194 -6.58 -14.54 -3.16
CA ILE A 194 -7.06 -13.22 -2.76
C ILE A 194 -6.55 -12.93 -1.35
N LEU A 195 -5.78 -11.83 -1.24
CA LEU A 195 -5.37 -11.24 0.03
C LEU A 195 -6.32 -10.10 0.39
N ILE A 196 -6.90 -10.16 1.56
CA ILE A 196 -7.74 -9.09 2.12
C ILE A 196 -6.95 -8.31 3.17
N LEU A 197 -6.86 -6.98 3.00
CA LEU A 197 -6.33 -6.07 4.02
C LEU A 197 -7.49 -5.31 4.64
N THR A 198 -7.64 -5.36 5.97
CA THR A 198 -8.80 -4.79 6.67
C THR A 198 -8.48 -4.41 8.10
N ASN A 199 -9.29 -3.51 8.69
CA ASN A 199 -9.26 -3.23 10.12
C ASN A 199 -10.00 -4.29 10.97
N GLY A 200 -10.59 -5.28 10.34
CA GLY A 200 -11.21 -6.44 10.98
C GLY A 200 -12.64 -6.26 11.48
N LEU A 201 -13.18 -5.04 11.57
CA LEU A 201 -14.46 -4.80 12.26
C LEU A 201 -15.69 -5.33 11.52
N LEU A 202 -15.62 -5.51 10.21
CA LEU A 202 -16.79 -5.78 9.37
C LEU A 202 -16.74 -7.12 8.64
N ILE A 203 -15.73 -7.96 8.91
CA ILE A 203 -15.54 -9.25 8.22
C ILE A 203 -16.79 -10.15 8.42
N LYS A 204 -17.12 -10.45 9.67
CA LYS A 204 -18.26 -11.30 10.04
C LYS A 204 -19.59 -10.81 9.43
N LYS A 205 -19.78 -9.49 9.39
CA LYS A 205 -21.00 -8.87 8.87
C LYS A 205 -21.20 -9.11 7.37
N TYR A 206 -20.11 -9.06 6.59
CA TYR A 206 -20.21 -9.06 5.13
C TYR A 206 -19.69 -10.34 4.47
N TRP A 207 -19.09 -11.27 5.22
CA TRP A 207 -18.50 -12.50 4.68
C TRP A 207 -19.46 -13.28 3.78
N GLU A 208 -20.66 -13.57 4.28
CA GLU A 208 -21.68 -14.33 3.54
C GLU A 208 -22.28 -13.56 2.36
N THR A 209 -22.05 -12.27 2.26
CA THR A 209 -22.50 -11.45 1.12
C THR A 209 -21.55 -11.48 -0.06
N LEU A 210 -20.34 -12.02 0.12
CA LEU A 210 -19.37 -12.19 -0.95
C LEU A 210 -19.81 -13.31 -1.90
N SER A 211 -19.32 -13.29 -3.14
CA SER A 211 -19.55 -14.44 -4.04
C SER A 211 -18.89 -15.71 -3.47
N GLU A 212 -19.44 -16.88 -3.78
CA GLU A 212 -18.85 -18.17 -3.43
C GLU A 212 -17.42 -18.25 -3.97
N PHE A 213 -17.22 -17.87 -5.24
CA PHE A 213 -15.90 -17.82 -5.86
C PHE A 213 -14.90 -16.94 -5.06
N SER A 214 -15.32 -15.77 -4.56
CA SER A 214 -14.45 -14.94 -3.73
C SER A 214 -14.07 -15.63 -2.42
N ARG A 215 -15.04 -16.22 -1.72
CA ARG A 215 -14.77 -16.92 -0.45
C ARG A 215 -13.84 -18.11 -0.62
N GLU A 216 -13.99 -18.86 -1.70
CA GLU A 216 -13.14 -20.02 -2.03
C GLU A 216 -11.71 -19.62 -2.39
N ASN A 217 -11.47 -18.38 -2.84
CA ASN A 217 -10.18 -17.89 -3.25
C ASN A 217 -9.56 -16.85 -2.28
N ILE A 218 -10.26 -16.48 -1.18
CA ILE A 218 -9.66 -15.67 -0.10
C ILE A 218 -8.77 -16.58 0.75
N ASN A 219 -7.50 -16.66 0.41
CA ASN A 219 -6.56 -17.52 1.12
C ASN A 219 -5.99 -16.84 2.35
N SER A 220 -5.87 -15.50 2.35
CA SER A 220 -5.26 -14.76 3.44
C SER A 220 -6.01 -13.49 3.82
N ILE A 221 -6.07 -13.22 5.12
CA ILE A 221 -6.65 -11.99 5.68
C ILE A 221 -5.60 -11.32 6.57
N SER A 222 -5.24 -10.07 6.30
CA SER A 222 -4.38 -9.26 7.15
C SER A 222 -5.20 -8.23 7.90
N ILE A 223 -5.18 -8.31 9.23
CA ILE A 223 -5.99 -7.48 10.12
C ILE A 223 -5.09 -6.47 10.83
N SER A 224 -5.34 -5.19 10.57
CA SER A 224 -4.57 -4.09 11.16
C SER A 224 -5.22 -3.65 12.48
N ILE A 225 -4.47 -3.76 13.60
CA ILE A 225 -5.02 -3.59 14.97
C ILE A 225 -4.32 -2.47 15.75
N ASP A 226 -2.97 -2.37 15.70
CA ASP A 226 -2.14 -1.36 16.35
C ASP A 226 -2.24 -1.28 17.88
N ALA A 227 -2.74 -2.33 18.53
CA ALA A 227 -2.91 -2.38 19.99
C ALA A 227 -3.07 -3.82 20.49
N ALA A 228 -2.77 -4.05 21.77
CA ALA A 228 -3.11 -5.28 22.48
C ALA A 228 -4.16 -5.04 23.59
N THR A 229 -4.49 -3.79 23.87
CA THR A 229 -5.49 -3.37 24.88
C THR A 229 -6.58 -2.49 24.25
N GLU A 230 -7.75 -2.43 24.91
CA GLU A 230 -8.85 -1.57 24.46
C GLU A 230 -8.47 -0.09 24.52
N GLU A 231 -7.77 0.31 25.58
CA GLU A 231 -7.35 1.69 25.83
C GLU A 231 -6.47 2.21 24.68
N THR A 232 -5.50 1.44 24.27
CA THR A 232 -4.61 1.80 23.14
C THR A 232 -5.33 1.68 21.79
N TYR A 233 -6.20 0.67 21.65
CA TYR A 233 -6.95 0.45 20.42
C TYR A 233 -7.85 1.63 20.06
N ILE A 234 -8.63 2.18 20.99
CA ILE A 234 -9.54 3.30 20.72
C ILE A 234 -8.81 4.59 20.32
N ILE A 235 -7.55 4.74 20.74
CA ILE A 235 -6.68 5.85 20.36
C ILE A 235 -6.15 5.65 18.94
N ASN A 236 -5.52 4.51 18.68
CA ASN A 236 -4.83 4.22 17.42
C ASN A 236 -5.81 3.89 16.28
N ARG A 237 -6.97 3.35 16.61
CA ARG A 237 -8.04 2.95 15.67
C ARG A 237 -9.32 3.76 15.95
N LYS A 238 -9.18 5.09 15.87
CA LYS A 238 -10.25 6.06 16.18
C LYS A 238 -11.56 5.70 15.45
N GLY A 239 -12.61 5.47 16.21
CA GLY A 239 -13.92 4.99 15.74
C GLY A 239 -14.09 3.47 15.82
N GLY A 240 -13.03 2.72 16.13
CA GLY A 240 -13.07 1.28 16.34
C GLY A 240 -13.73 0.88 17.67
N LYS A 241 -14.24 -0.35 17.70
CA LYS A 241 -14.87 -0.97 18.87
C LYS A 241 -14.14 -2.25 19.20
N TRP A 242 -13.47 -2.29 20.35
CA TRP A 242 -12.63 -3.41 20.76
C TRP A 242 -13.38 -4.74 20.81
N ASN A 243 -14.53 -4.80 21.48
CA ASN A 243 -15.31 -6.03 21.55
C ASN A 243 -15.77 -6.53 20.16
N GLN A 244 -16.12 -5.61 19.25
CA GLN A 244 -16.45 -5.98 17.87
C GLN A 244 -15.25 -6.55 17.12
N LEU A 245 -14.04 -6.00 17.34
CA LEU A 245 -12.80 -6.56 16.80
C LEU A 245 -12.59 -7.99 17.31
N LEU A 246 -12.69 -8.21 18.63
CA LEU A 246 -12.49 -9.54 19.22
C LEU A 246 -13.48 -10.58 18.67
N GLU A 247 -14.77 -10.22 18.51
CA GLU A 247 -15.76 -11.08 17.85
C GLU A 247 -15.39 -11.42 16.40
N ASN A 248 -14.81 -10.48 15.66
CA ASN A 248 -14.36 -10.73 14.30
C ASN A 248 -13.08 -11.57 14.26
N LEU A 249 -12.17 -11.42 15.21
CA LEU A 249 -11.00 -12.30 15.34
C LEU A 249 -11.43 -13.76 15.63
N GLU A 250 -12.39 -13.96 16.51
CA GLU A 250 -13.00 -15.30 16.76
C GLU A 250 -13.64 -15.87 15.48
N PHE A 251 -14.29 -15.02 14.70
CA PHE A 251 -14.88 -15.44 13.43
C PHE A 251 -13.81 -15.88 12.42
N VAL A 252 -12.74 -15.09 12.24
CA VAL A 252 -11.63 -15.42 11.33
C VAL A 252 -10.88 -16.68 11.81
N GLN A 253 -10.71 -16.85 13.12
CA GLN A 253 -10.16 -18.09 13.69
C GLN A 253 -10.99 -19.31 13.27
N LYS A 254 -12.33 -19.20 13.31
CA LYS A 254 -13.23 -20.29 12.87
C LYS A 254 -13.13 -20.56 11.37
N LEU A 255 -13.01 -19.51 10.54
CA LEU A 255 -12.77 -19.68 9.10
C LEU A 255 -11.49 -20.46 8.83
N LYS A 256 -10.41 -20.14 9.56
CA LYS A 256 -9.15 -20.88 9.47
C LYS A 256 -9.28 -22.33 9.94
N GLN A 257 -9.92 -22.55 11.07
CA GLN A 257 -10.13 -23.91 11.61
C GLN A 257 -11.02 -24.80 10.73
N SER A 258 -11.85 -24.20 9.87
CA SER A 258 -12.70 -24.90 8.91
C SER A 258 -12.14 -24.90 7.48
N ASP A 259 -10.85 -24.58 7.32
CA ASP A 259 -10.13 -24.53 6.03
C ASP A 259 -10.78 -23.59 4.98
N GLN A 260 -11.56 -22.60 5.40
CA GLN A 260 -12.14 -21.60 4.49
C GLN A 260 -11.14 -20.49 4.17
N VAL A 261 -10.12 -20.28 5.01
CA VAL A 261 -8.96 -19.43 4.73
C VAL A 261 -7.68 -20.18 5.15
N ASP A 262 -6.61 -20.02 4.39
CA ASP A 262 -5.34 -20.70 4.69
C ASP A 262 -4.62 -20.08 5.88
N GLY A 263 -4.83 -18.79 6.11
CA GLY A 263 -4.22 -18.12 7.22
C GLY A 263 -4.69 -16.68 7.42
N PHE A 264 -4.33 -16.11 8.55
CA PHE A 264 -4.48 -14.69 8.75
C PHE A 264 -3.29 -14.10 9.49
N ALA A 265 -3.06 -12.83 9.26
CA ALA A 265 -2.03 -12.04 9.91
C ALA A 265 -2.66 -10.96 10.78
N MET A 266 -1.95 -10.58 11.85
CA MET A 266 -2.26 -9.40 12.63
C MET A 266 -1.12 -8.40 12.50
N SER A 267 -1.41 -7.14 12.19
CA SER A 267 -0.39 -6.10 12.00
C SER A 267 -0.51 -4.96 13.01
N MET A 268 0.65 -4.44 13.40
CA MET A 268 0.80 -3.29 14.29
C MET A 268 1.81 -2.32 13.69
N VAL A 269 1.40 -1.08 13.48
CA VAL A 269 2.32 0.04 13.28
C VAL A 269 2.81 0.46 14.66
N VAL A 270 4.10 0.20 14.92
CA VAL A 270 4.73 0.46 16.21
C VAL A 270 5.02 1.96 16.35
N GLN A 271 4.57 2.53 17.46
CA GLN A 271 4.69 3.94 17.78
C GLN A 271 4.83 4.15 19.30
N GLU A 272 5.05 5.39 19.72
CA GLU A 272 5.30 5.74 21.12
C GLU A 272 4.31 5.13 22.11
N ASN A 273 3.02 5.14 21.80
CA ASN A 273 1.96 4.76 22.74
C ASN A 273 1.64 3.25 22.76
N ASN A 274 2.20 2.45 21.83
CA ASN A 274 1.89 1.02 21.76
C ASN A 274 3.12 0.09 21.79
N PHE A 275 4.35 0.62 21.71
CA PHE A 275 5.53 -0.27 21.63
C PHE A 275 5.69 -1.19 22.86
N MET A 276 5.22 -0.77 24.02
CA MET A 276 5.26 -1.61 25.22
C MET A 276 4.28 -2.79 25.16
N GLU A 277 3.28 -2.71 24.28
CA GLU A 277 2.28 -3.77 24.10
C GLU A 277 2.70 -4.85 23.09
N ILE A 278 3.89 -4.77 22.48
CA ILE A 278 4.31 -5.70 21.42
C ILE A 278 4.26 -7.17 21.89
N LYS A 279 4.68 -7.46 23.12
CA LYS A 279 4.61 -8.83 23.68
C LYS A 279 3.17 -9.31 23.83
N ASP A 280 2.31 -8.47 24.39
CA ASP A 280 0.90 -8.78 24.59
C ASP A 280 0.18 -8.92 23.24
N PHE A 281 0.60 -8.16 22.23
CA PHE A 281 0.09 -8.27 20.87
C PHE A 281 0.46 -9.60 20.22
N VAL A 282 1.68 -10.10 20.41
CA VAL A 282 2.09 -11.43 19.96
C VAL A 282 1.28 -12.53 20.66
N LEU A 283 1.05 -12.40 21.98
CA LEU A 283 0.22 -13.34 22.75
C LEU A 283 -1.26 -13.27 22.30
N LEU A 284 -1.76 -12.10 21.97
CA LEU A 284 -3.10 -11.91 21.39
C LEU A 284 -3.21 -12.63 20.03
N ALA A 285 -2.20 -12.53 19.19
CA ALA A 285 -2.12 -13.22 17.90
C ALA A 285 -2.10 -14.75 18.07
N GLU A 286 -1.31 -15.26 19.01
CA GLU A 286 -1.32 -16.70 19.36
C GLU A 286 -2.71 -17.16 19.82
N LYS A 287 -3.34 -16.39 20.73
CA LYS A 287 -4.67 -16.71 21.26
C LYS A 287 -5.72 -16.92 20.18
N TYR A 288 -5.69 -16.11 19.14
CA TYR A 288 -6.63 -16.21 18.01
C TYR A 288 -6.14 -17.10 16.86
N GLY A 289 -4.94 -17.69 16.97
CA GLY A 289 -4.39 -18.60 15.97
C GLY A 289 -3.92 -17.92 14.69
N ALA A 290 -3.48 -16.65 14.79
CA ALA A 290 -2.82 -15.97 13.68
C ALA A 290 -1.53 -16.71 13.28
N GLY A 291 -1.26 -16.85 11.99
CA GLY A 291 -0.02 -17.44 11.48
C GLY A 291 1.13 -16.44 11.38
N LEU A 292 0.80 -15.14 11.37
CA LEU A 292 1.79 -14.07 11.19
C LEU A 292 1.45 -12.85 12.06
N VAL A 293 2.44 -12.34 12.77
CA VAL A 293 2.46 -10.98 13.33
C VAL A 293 3.37 -10.11 12.47
N GLN A 294 2.85 -9.01 11.98
CA GLN A 294 3.61 -8.05 11.20
C GLN A 294 3.77 -6.75 11.99
N LEU A 295 4.99 -6.45 12.40
CA LEU A 295 5.34 -5.18 13.02
C LEU A 295 5.94 -4.24 11.97
N GLN A 296 5.41 -3.04 11.92
CA GLN A 296 5.86 -1.99 11.01
C GLN A 296 6.27 -0.77 11.82
N ILE A 297 7.23 -0.01 11.35
CA ILE A 297 7.52 1.32 11.90
C ILE A 297 6.46 2.31 11.40
N ILE A 298 6.25 3.38 12.17
CA ILE A 298 5.48 4.51 11.66
C ILE A 298 6.33 5.25 10.63
N GLU A 299 5.78 5.41 9.44
CA GLU A 299 6.43 6.14 8.36
C GLU A 299 5.86 7.55 8.27
N PRO A 300 6.67 8.55 7.89
CA PRO A 300 6.19 9.90 7.66
C PRO A 300 5.09 9.91 6.59
N ASP A 301 4.05 10.71 6.79
CA ASP A 301 2.89 10.81 5.89
C ASP A 301 3.25 11.10 4.44
N PHE A 302 4.32 11.85 4.23
CA PHE A 302 4.77 12.21 2.90
C PHE A 302 5.23 10.99 2.06
N ILE A 303 5.64 9.88 2.71
CA ILE A 303 6.03 8.65 2.01
C ILE A 303 4.81 7.96 1.40
N ARG A 304 3.66 8.09 2.04
CA ARG A 304 2.41 7.44 1.61
C ARG A 304 1.60 8.25 0.61
N ASP A 305 2.02 9.47 0.30
CA ASP A 305 1.25 10.42 -0.53
C ASP A 305 -0.19 10.65 -0.01
N LEU A 306 -0.37 10.48 1.32
CA LEU A 306 -1.67 10.54 1.95
C LEU A 306 -2.01 11.92 2.51
N GLY A 307 -1.01 12.75 2.85
CA GLY A 307 -1.10 14.18 3.24
C GLY A 307 -2.13 14.59 4.30
N PHE A 308 -2.76 13.63 4.98
CA PHE A 308 -3.98 13.87 5.77
C PHE A 308 -3.94 13.30 7.18
N SER A 309 -2.78 12.82 7.65
CA SER A 309 -2.66 12.29 9.01
C SER A 309 -2.48 13.41 10.03
N ASP A 310 -3.05 13.24 11.22
CA ASP A 310 -2.79 14.12 12.35
C ASP A 310 -1.34 14.04 12.83
N TYR A 311 -0.60 13.00 12.45
CA TYR A 311 0.78 12.78 12.83
C TYR A 311 1.80 13.53 11.96
N PHE A 312 1.36 14.20 10.89
CA PHE A 312 2.26 14.95 10.01
C PHE A 312 3.12 15.98 10.77
N THR A 313 2.53 16.70 11.72
CA THR A 313 3.22 17.71 12.56
C THR A 313 3.81 17.11 13.83
N GLU A 314 3.49 15.88 14.19
CA GLU A 314 3.90 15.21 15.43
C GLU A 314 4.68 13.92 15.20
N TRP A 315 5.09 13.66 13.94
CA TRP A 315 5.75 12.41 13.57
C TRP A 315 6.94 12.08 14.48
N GLU A 316 7.82 13.06 14.74
CA GLU A 316 9.00 12.87 15.60
C GLU A 316 8.64 12.44 17.03
N LYS A 317 7.47 12.86 17.51
CA LYS A 317 6.98 12.44 18.84
C LYS A 317 6.39 11.04 18.85
N LYS A 318 5.96 10.53 17.70
CA LYS A 318 5.32 9.21 17.56
C LYS A 318 6.29 8.13 17.09
N ALA A 319 7.33 8.53 16.36
CA ALA A 319 8.30 7.66 15.73
C ALA A 319 9.33 7.14 16.73
N ILE A 320 8.94 6.14 17.53
CA ILE A 320 9.77 5.51 18.56
C ILE A 320 11.10 4.95 18.01
N GLN A 321 11.17 4.67 16.71
CA GLN A 321 12.36 4.19 16.02
C GLN A 321 13.43 5.29 15.84
N GLU A 322 13.07 6.57 15.98
CA GLU A 322 14.01 7.68 15.84
C GLU A 322 14.97 7.76 17.05
N LYS A 323 16.27 7.92 16.77
CA LYS A 323 17.31 8.03 17.81
C LYS A 323 17.11 9.21 18.76
N THR A 324 16.46 10.27 18.28
CA THR A 324 16.13 11.47 19.04
C THR A 324 14.93 11.29 19.97
N HIS A 325 14.16 10.20 19.79
CA HIS A 325 12.98 9.96 20.61
C HIS A 325 13.36 9.60 22.07
N PRO A 326 12.76 10.22 23.09
CA PRO A 326 13.15 10.00 24.50
C PRO A 326 13.08 8.54 24.97
N LEU A 327 12.19 7.74 24.39
CA LEU A 327 11.99 6.35 24.74
C LEU A 327 12.69 5.38 23.78
N HIS A 328 13.46 5.87 22.81
CA HIS A 328 14.14 5.04 21.83
C HIS A 328 15.01 3.93 22.45
N GLN A 329 15.82 4.28 23.47
CA GLN A 329 16.67 3.28 24.13
C GLN A 329 15.85 2.17 24.81
N LYS A 330 14.74 2.52 25.44
CA LYS A 330 13.82 1.55 26.07
C LYS A 330 13.18 0.63 25.01
N PHE A 331 12.87 1.18 23.84
CA PHE A 331 12.37 0.39 22.71
C PHE A 331 13.41 -0.61 22.19
N LEU A 332 14.68 -0.18 22.04
CA LEU A 332 15.78 -1.09 21.67
C LEU A 332 15.99 -2.22 22.69
N GLU A 333 15.87 -1.92 23.97
CA GLU A 333 15.94 -2.93 25.03
C GLU A 333 14.79 -3.96 24.91
N LEU A 334 13.57 -3.47 24.64
CA LEU A 334 12.42 -4.35 24.42
C LEU A 334 12.62 -5.26 23.20
N LEU A 335 13.11 -4.73 22.07
CA LEU A 335 13.33 -5.52 20.85
C LEU A 335 14.35 -6.65 21.06
N LYS A 336 15.30 -6.48 22.00
CA LYS A 336 16.32 -7.49 22.34
C LYS A 336 15.84 -8.55 23.33
N ASP A 337 14.58 -8.46 23.79
CA ASP A 337 14.05 -9.45 24.72
C ASP A 337 14.03 -10.85 24.10
N PRO A 338 14.55 -11.86 24.81
CA PRO A 338 14.58 -13.25 24.34
C PRO A 338 13.20 -13.84 24.02
N PHE A 339 12.14 -13.25 24.55
CA PHE A 339 10.77 -13.63 24.18
C PHE A 339 10.54 -13.67 22.68
N PHE A 340 11.12 -12.75 21.93
CA PHE A 340 10.92 -12.65 20.48
C PHE A 340 11.72 -13.69 19.68
N ASP A 341 12.77 -14.29 20.23
CA ASP A 341 13.59 -15.28 19.54
C ASP A 341 12.76 -16.49 19.09
N LYS A 342 11.76 -16.87 19.89
CA LYS A 342 10.82 -17.94 19.54
C LYS A 342 10.08 -17.70 18.23
N TYR A 343 9.83 -16.43 17.88
CA TYR A 343 8.98 -16.05 16.76
C TYR A 343 9.80 -15.55 15.55
N ILE A 344 10.87 -14.79 15.76
CA ILE A 344 11.67 -14.16 14.69
C ILE A 344 12.46 -15.19 13.89
N ASN A 345 13.08 -16.17 14.56
CA ASN A 345 13.98 -17.15 13.93
C ASN A 345 13.29 -18.14 12.97
N LYS A 346 11.97 -18.05 12.81
CA LYS A 346 11.18 -18.91 11.90
C LYS A 346 10.84 -18.23 10.57
N PHE A 347 11.32 -17.02 10.34
CA PHE A 347 11.00 -16.23 9.15
C PHE A 347 11.92 -16.46 7.95
N SER A 348 13.07 -17.15 8.14
CA SER A 348 13.98 -17.47 7.06
C SER A 348 13.50 -18.68 6.27
N ASP A 349 13.44 -18.58 4.95
CA ASP A 349 13.29 -19.60 3.92
C ASP A 349 12.08 -20.57 3.98
N GLU A 350 11.53 -20.90 5.14
CA GLU A 350 10.48 -21.92 5.28
C GLU A 350 9.07 -21.43 4.95
N MET A 351 8.78 -20.14 4.97
CA MET A 351 7.46 -19.61 4.58
C MET A 351 7.12 -19.75 3.08
N ARG A 352 8.12 -20.13 2.26
CA ARG A 352 7.92 -20.48 0.85
C ARG A 352 7.53 -21.93 0.62
N LEU A 353 7.52 -22.74 1.67
CA LEU A 353 7.13 -24.15 1.54
C LEU A 353 5.63 -24.26 1.36
N SER A 354 5.26 -25.01 0.33
CA SER A 354 3.86 -25.36 0.03
C SER A 354 3.13 -25.91 1.27
N LYS A 355 1.81 -25.74 1.29
CA LYS A 355 0.87 -26.23 2.31
C LYS A 355 1.19 -27.68 2.79
N GLU A 356 1.75 -28.50 1.92
CA GLU A 356 2.09 -29.91 2.15
C GLU A 356 3.28 -30.16 3.08
N LYS A 357 4.07 -29.13 3.42
CA LYS A 357 5.29 -29.26 4.23
C LYS A 357 5.23 -28.60 5.61
N ARG A 358 4.09 -28.05 6.01
CA ARG A 358 3.93 -27.44 7.35
C ARG A 358 3.46 -28.51 8.33
N GLU A 359 4.42 -29.14 9.03
CA GLU A 359 4.11 -30.14 10.07
C GLU A 359 3.59 -29.52 11.38
N GLU A 360 3.85 -28.21 11.65
CA GLU A 360 3.30 -27.48 12.80
C GLU A 360 2.99 -26.03 12.41
N GLU A 361 1.75 -25.56 12.74
CA GLU A 361 1.38 -24.15 12.61
C GLU A 361 2.01 -23.35 13.76
N VAL A 362 3.14 -22.72 13.48
CA VAL A 362 3.79 -21.83 14.44
C VAL A 362 3.61 -20.39 14.02
N LEU A 363 3.19 -19.54 14.98
CA LEU A 363 3.14 -18.10 14.79
C LEU A 363 4.53 -17.59 14.40
N CYS A 364 4.60 -16.88 13.27
CA CYS A 364 5.80 -16.19 12.81
C CYS A 364 5.68 -14.69 13.05
N MET A 365 6.79 -14.01 13.28
CA MET A 365 6.82 -12.56 13.46
C MET A 365 7.73 -11.90 12.41
N ASN A 366 7.14 -11.04 11.57
CA ASN A 366 7.88 -10.17 10.66
C ASN A 366 8.05 -8.80 11.31
N ILE A 367 9.27 -8.43 11.57
CA ILE A 367 9.60 -7.15 12.20
C ILE A 367 10.27 -6.16 11.23
N GLY A 368 10.44 -6.55 9.95
CA GLY A 368 10.97 -5.65 8.91
C GLY A 368 12.16 -4.79 9.38
N PRO A 369 12.07 -3.46 9.27
CA PRO A 369 13.13 -2.55 9.70
C PRO A 369 13.48 -2.62 11.18
N LEU A 370 12.58 -3.12 12.04
CA LEU A 370 12.85 -3.30 13.47
C LEU A 370 13.91 -4.38 13.73
N TYR A 371 14.12 -5.31 12.77
CA TYR A 371 15.19 -6.28 12.87
C TYR A 371 16.56 -5.60 12.84
N ASP A 372 16.73 -4.60 12.01
CA ASP A 372 17.96 -3.83 11.92
C ASP A 372 18.23 -3.04 13.21
N LEU A 373 17.20 -2.44 13.80
CA LEU A 373 17.30 -1.79 15.10
C LEU A 373 17.65 -2.78 16.21
N ARG A 374 17.06 -3.96 16.23
CA ARG A 374 17.38 -5.03 17.18
C ARG A 374 18.84 -5.43 17.13
N GLU A 375 19.40 -5.58 15.92
CA GLU A 375 20.79 -5.93 15.68
C GLU A 375 21.77 -4.75 15.86
N GLY A 376 21.25 -3.58 16.26
CA GLY A 376 22.04 -2.37 16.47
C GLY A 376 22.50 -1.68 15.20
N ARG A 377 21.85 -1.96 14.06
CA ARG A 377 22.11 -1.30 12.78
C ARG A 377 21.40 0.05 12.74
N ASP A 378 22.01 1.00 12.06
CA ASP A 378 21.47 2.34 11.89
C ASP A 378 20.43 2.36 10.76
N ILE A 379 19.20 2.75 11.07
CA ILE A 379 18.12 2.94 10.09
C ILE A 379 17.88 4.42 9.74
N SER A 380 18.60 5.38 10.36
CA SER A 380 18.39 6.82 10.14
C SER A 380 18.70 7.22 8.70
N GLN A 381 19.65 6.57 8.03
CA GLN A 381 19.92 6.83 6.61
C GLN A 381 18.73 6.48 5.73
N ARG A 382 17.93 5.47 6.09
CA ARG A 382 16.71 5.14 5.37
C ARG A 382 15.71 6.30 5.42
N ASP A 383 15.54 6.91 6.59
CA ASP A 383 14.58 8.01 6.77
C ASP A 383 15.04 9.29 6.09
N GLU A 384 16.37 9.58 6.09
CA GLU A 384 16.94 10.69 5.33
C GLU A 384 16.76 10.52 3.82
N VAL A 385 17.00 9.30 3.32
CA VAL A 385 16.81 8.98 1.91
C VAL A 385 15.34 9.02 1.51
N LEU A 386 14.45 8.54 2.37
CA LEU A 386 13.01 8.64 2.14
C LEU A 386 12.55 10.11 2.15
N LYS A 387 13.15 10.96 3.00
CA LYS A 387 12.94 12.41 2.98
C LYS A 387 13.45 13.04 1.69
N GLU A 388 14.65 12.68 1.23
CA GLU A 388 15.22 13.16 -0.04
C GLU A 388 14.43 12.65 -1.24
N ALA A 389 14.08 11.36 -1.28
CA ALA A 389 13.26 10.78 -2.33
C ALA A 389 11.89 11.46 -2.42
N ASN A 390 11.30 11.82 -1.28
CA ASN A 390 10.06 12.57 -1.26
C ASN A 390 10.20 14.02 -1.71
N ILE A 391 11.34 14.69 -1.41
CA ILE A 391 11.64 16.01 -1.96
C ILE A 391 11.77 15.93 -3.49
N ILE A 392 12.41 14.88 -3.99
CA ILE A 392 12.51 14.61 -5.43
C ILE A 392 11.13 14.28 -6.00
N HIS A 393 10.33 13.47 -5.30
CA HIS A 393 8.96 13.13 -5.69
C HIS A 393 8.03 14.35 -5.68
N LYS A 394 8.06 15.17 -4.62
CA LYS A 394 7.37 16.47 -4.58
C LYS A 394 7.82 17.40 -5.71
N ASN A 395 9.10 17.38 -6.05
CA ASN A 395 9.64 18.15 -7.18
C ASN A 395 9.30 17.52 -8.56
N SER A 396 9.11 16.21 -8.65
CA SER A 396 8.66 15.52 -9.89
C SER A 396 7.15 15.66 -10.13
N HIS A 397 6.39 16.03 -9.11
CA HIS A 397 4.96 16.36 -9.20
C HIS A 397 4.72 17.86 -9.40
N LYS A 398 5.73 18.61 -9.85
CA LYS A 398 5.49 19.97 -10.35
C LYS A 398 4.53 19.88 -11.52
N LYS A 399 3.31 20.36 -11.32
CA LYS A 399 2.35 20.53 -12.39
C LYS A 399 2.81 21.73 -13.21
N ASP A 400 3.04 21.52 -14.51
CA ASP A 400 3.28 22.63 -15.43
C ASP A 400 1.95 23.36 -15.63
N VAL A 401 1.87 24.57 -15.11
CA VAL A 401 0.73 25.46 -15.32
C VAL A 401 1.07 26.40 -16.47
N PHE A 402 0.45 26.20 -17.64
CA PHE A 402 0.58 27.06 -18.80
C PHE A 402 -0.47 28.16 -18.71
N PHE A 403 -0.03 29.39 -18.44
CA PHE A 403 -0.94 30.52 -18.38
C PHE A 403 -0.27 31.76 -19.03
N ASP A 404 -1.02 32.45 -19.88
CA ASP A 404 -0.59 33.68 -20.58
C ASP A 404 0.79 33.56 -21.27
N GLY A 405 1.03 32.42 -21.94
CA GLY A 405 2.27 32.16 -22.69
C GLY A 405 3.49 31.78 -21.83
N ASN A 406 3.33 31.71 -20.51
CA ASN A 406 4.38 31.32 -19.57
C ASN A 406 4.11 29.93 -18.99
N VAL A 407 5.19 29.26 -18.55
CA VAL A 407 5.13 27.99 -17.82
C VAL A 407 5.47 28.26 -16.36
N TYR A 408 4.56 27.93 -15.47
CA TYR A 408 4.76 28.01 -14.02
C TYR A 408 4.91 26.59 -13.47
N TYR A 409 6.00 26.35 -12.73
CA TYR A 409 6.24 25.08 -12.05
C TYR A 409 5.63 25.14 -10.65
N VAL A 410 4.48 24.52 -10.47
CA VAL A 410 3.69 24.61 -9.23
C VAL A 410 3.80 23.29 -8.46
N ASN A 411 4.10 23.35 -7.17
CA ASN A 411 4.05 22.19 -6.31
C ASN A 411 2.59 21.76 -6.05
N ASN A 412 2.34 20.48 -5.84
CA ASN A 412 0.99 20.01 -5.50
C ASN A 412 0.44 20.64 -4.22
N ASP A 413 1.29 21.03 -3.28
CA ASP A 413 0.89 21.69 -2.03
C ASP A 413 0.37 23.12 -2.26
N ASP A 414 0.68 23.74 -3.43
CA ASP A 414 0.21 25.05 -3.83
C ASP A 414 -1.11 24.98 -4.61
N ILE A 415 -1.64 23.77 -4.84
CA ILE A 415 -2.90 23.53 -5.53
C ILE A 415 -4.02 23.40 -4.48
N ILE A 416 -4.95 24.34 -4.52
CA ILE A 416 -6.14 24.35 -3.67
C ILE A 416 -7.30 23.76 -4.46
N SER A 417 -7.79 22.57 -4.06
CA SER A 417 -8.92 21.91 -4.73
C SER A 417 -10.21 22.15 -3.95
N ILE A 418 -11.17 22.80 -4.59
CA ILE A 418 -12.53 23.04 -4.06
C ILE A 418 -13.55 22.59 -5.10
N ASP A 419 -14.51 21.76 -4.68
CA ASP A 419 -15.59 21.26 -5.55
C ASP A 419 -15.08 20.70 -6.89
N TYR A 420 -13.99 19.91 -6.85
CA TYR A 420 -13.32 19.29 -8.00
C TYR A 420 -12.63 20.28 -8.97
N THR A 421 -12.45 21.52 -8.58
CA THR A 421 -11.71 22.51 -9.35
C THR A 421 -10.37 22.77 -8.66
N ASP A 422 -9.28 22.59 -9.38
CA ASP A 422 -7.93 22.92 -8.91
C ASP A 422 -7.67 24.39 -9.13
N PHE A 423 -7.22 25.09 -8.09
CA PHE A 423 -6.82 26.49 -8.10
C PHE A 423 -5.35 26.62 -7.75
N VAL A 424 -4.67 27.53 -8.39
CA VAL A 424 -3.26 27.87 -8.11
C VAL A 424 -3.11 29.39 -8.03
N VAL A 425 -2.39 29.84 -7.01
CA VAL A 425 -2.00 31.26 -6.89
C VAL A 425 -0.64 31.45 -7.56
N LEU A 426 -0.61 32.21 -8.65
CA LEU A 426 0.61 32.56 -9.38
C LEU A 426 1.11 33.93 -8.92
N ASP A 427 2.41 34.03 -8.63
CA ASP A 427 3.13 35.28 -8.33
C ASP A 427 2.39 36.23 -7.37
N THR A 428 1.75 35.68 -6.33
CA THR A 428 1.06 36.39 -5.24
C THR A 428 -0.21 37.16 -5.59
N LYS A 429 -0.65 37.21 -6.85
CA LYS A 429 -1.80 38.03 -7.25
C LYS A 429 -2.74 37.43 -8.29
N VAL A 430 -2.30 36.44 -9.05
CA VAL A 430 -3.13 35.83 -10.10
C VAL A 430 -3.53 34.43 -9.65
N VAL A 431 -4.85 34.20 -9.52
CA VAL A 431 -5.38 32.86 -9.26
C VAL A 431 -5.85 32.27 -10.58
N VAL A 432 -5.32 31.13 -10.93
CA VAL A 432 -5.77 30.34 -12.07
C VAL A 432 -6.49 29.09 -11.60
N PHE A 433 -7.45 28.61 -12.37
CA PHE A 433 -8.16 27.36 -12.13
C PHE A 433 -8.14 26.45 -13.35
N TRP A 434 -8.18 25.15 -13.13
CA TRP A 434 -8.28 24.18 -14.19
C TRP A 434 -9.74 23.97 -14.61
N ASN A 435 -10.07 24.28 -15.87
CA ASN A 435 -11.43 24.17 -16.41
C ASN A 435 -11.74 22.78 -17.03
N GLY A 436 -10.81 21.81 -16.94
CA GLY A 436 -10.89 20.49 -17.56
C GLY A 436 -10.03 20.36 -18.83
N SER A 437 -9.57 21.48 -19.42
CA SER A 437 -8.74 21.48 -20.64
C SER A 437 -7.58 22.47 -20.61
N SER A 438 -7.71 23.57 -19.88
CA SER A 438 -6.70 24.63 -19.75
C SER A 438 -6.76 25.32 -18.40
N TRP A 439 -5.69 26.01 -18.04
CA TRP A 439 -5.66 26.92 -16.89
C TRP A 439 -6.20 28.29 -17.29
N GLU A 440 -7.16 28.79 -16.54
CA GLU A 440 -7.81 30.09 -16.76
C GLU A 440 -7.76 30.97 -15.51
N GLU A 441 -7.68 32.29 -15.69
CA GLU A 441 -7.70 33.24 -14.58
C GLU A 441 -9.07 33.21 -13.86
N CYS A 442 -9.05 33.01 -12.54
CA CYS A 442 -10.24 33.02 -11.71
C CYS A 442 -10.64 34.48 -11.37
N LYS A 443 -11.71 34.95 -11.96
CA LYS A 443 -12.33 36.28 -11.69
C LYS A 443 -13.56 36.19 -10.80
N ASN A 444 -13.93 35.01 -10.32
CA ASN A 444 -15.09 34.82 -9.48
C ASN A 444 -14.74 35.12 -8.01
N LYS A 445 -15.23 36.23 -7.48
CA LYS A 445 -14.97 36.71 -6.13
C LYS A 445 -15.41 35.74 -5.02
N GLU A 446 -16.51 35.01 -5.22
CA GLU A 446 -16.95 33.99 -4.25
C GLU A 446 -15.97 32.80 -4.18
N LYS A 447 -15.53 32.34 -5.34
CA LYS A 447 -14.51 31.26 -5.39
C LYS A 447 -13.18 31.73 -4.81
N LEU A 448 -12.77 32.97 -5.08
CA LEU A 448 -11.52 33.53 -4.51
C LEU A 448 -11.58 33.62 -2.99
N ARG A 449 -12.74 34.00 -2.42
CA ARG A 449 -12.93 33.98 -0.95
C ARG A 449 -12.86 32.56 -0.35
N LEU A 450 -13.40 31.56 -1.06
CA LEU A 450 -13.36 30.16 -0.60
C LEU A 450 -11.92 29.61 -0.50
N ILE A 451 -11.00 30.11 -1.33
CA ILE A 451 -9.57 29.76 -1.28
C ILE A 451 -8.74 30.66 -0.35
N GLY A 452 -9.42 31.50 0.45
CA GLY A 452 -8.77 32.32 1.48
C GLY A 452 -8.24 33.68 1.01
N MET A 453 -8.61 34.14 -0.19
CA MET A 453 -8.24 35.47 -0.67
C MET A 453 -9.07 36.57 0.02
N THR A 454 -8.42 37.63 0.44
CA THR A 454 -9.08 38.79 1.06
C THR A 454 -9.68 39.73 0.02
N ASP A 455 -10.65 40.59 0.43
CA ASP A 455 -11.30 41.58 -0.47
C ASP A 455 -10.30 42.58 -1.07
N GLU A 456 -9.12 42.77 -0.47
CA GLU A 456 -8.03 43.58 -1.03
C GLU A 456 -7.20 42.87 -2.11
N GLN A 457 -7.34 41.54 -2.19
CA GLN A 457 -6.62 40.67 -3.14
C GLN A 457 -7.53 40.24 -4.32
N THR A 458 -8.83 40.49 -4.25
CA THR A 458 -9.86 40.20 -5.28
C THR A 458 -10.36 41.47 -5.96
#